data_477c4238e54afef6c3bfe4c23fb987d3
#
_entry.id   477c4238e54afef6c3bfe4c23fb987d3
#
_cell.length_a   1.000
_cell.length_b   1.000
_cell.length_c   1.000
_cell.angle_alpha   90.00
_cell.angle_beta   90.00
_cell.angle_gamma   90.00
#
_symmetry.space_group_name_H-M   'P 1'
#
loop_
_entity.id
_entity.type
_entity.pdbx_description
1 polymer ?
#
loop_
_entity_poly.entity_id
_entity_poly.type
_entity_poly.pdbx_seq_one_letter_code
_entity_poly.pdbx_strand_id
1 'polypeptide(L)'
;MSEPIISVSGLRGIVGESLTPEIAVRYAAAFASTLPPGPIVLTYDGRESGPMLLEALSTGLSKLGREVVNFGIAATPTTGVLVQQMKSPAGGIQISASHNPPQWNGLKLFSAEGRVIPAV
;
A
#
# COMPACT_ATOMS: atom_id res chain seq x y z
N MET A 1 -11.79 19.83 -6.05
CA MET A 1 -11.05 18.82 -5.29
C MET A 1 -10.00 18.21 -6.19
N SER A 2 -8.75 18.17 -5.74
CA SER A 2 -7.69 17.60 -6.55
C SER A 2 -7.76 16.07 -6.51
N GLU A 3 -7.33 15.45 -7.61
CA GLU A 3 -7.29 14.00 -7.68
C GLU A 3 -5.91 13.47 -7.28
N PRO A 4 -5.83 12.23 -6.79
CA PRO A 4 -4.54 11.63 -6.50
C PRO A 4 -3.76 11.40 -7.81
N ILE A 5 -2.45 11.34 -7.67
CA ILE A 5 -1.55 11.08 -8.80
C ILE A 5 -1.29 9.59 -8.86
N ILE A 6 -1.59 8.99 -10.02
CA ILE A 6 -1.27 7.59 -10.30
C ILE A 6 -0.11 7.58 -11.29
N SER A 7 0.99 6.97 -10.90
CA SER A 7 2.22 6.95 -11.70
C SER A 7 2.93 5.61 -11.56
N VAL A 8 4.12 5.50 -12.17
CA VAL A 8 4.95 4.28 -12.03
C VAL A 8 5.33 4.00 -10.58
N SER A 9 5.24 5.00 -9.70
CA SER A 9 5.53 4.82 -8.27
C SER A 9 4.29 4.47 -7.45
N GLY A 10 3.15 4.23 -8.09
CA GLY A 10 1.90 3.91 -7.42
C GLY A 10 1.01 5.15 -7.24
N LEU A 11 0.11 5.08 -6.27
CA LEU A 11 -0.81 6.16 -5.93
C LEU A 11 -0.13 7.17 -5.01
N ARG A 12 -0.31 8.46 -5.25
CA ARG A 12 0.15 9.52 -4.36
C ARG A 12 -0.88 10.63 -4.27
N GLY A 13 -0.92 11.29 -3.13
CA GLY A 13 -1.80 12.44 -2.96
C GLY A 13 -1.52 13.18 -1.66
N ILE A 14 -2.18 14.31 -1.50
CA ILE A 14 -2.11 15.10 -0.26
C ILE A 14 -3.18 14.54 0.68
N VAL A 15 -2.72 14.11 1.86
CA VAL A 15 -3.60 13.47 2.85
C VAL A 15 -4.73 14.43 3.26
N GLY A 16 -5.96 13.93 3.18
CA GLY A 16 -7.14 14.74 3.50
C GLY A 16 -7.70 15.53 2.32
N GLU A 17 -6.95 15.64 1.22
CA GLU A 17 -7.42 16.33 0.02
C GLU A 17 -7.62 15.35 -1.14
N SER A 18 -6.52 14.91 -1.76
CA SER A 18 -6.57 13.98 -2.89
C SER A 18 -6.32 12.53 -2.47
N LEU A 19 -5.83 12.31 -1.25
CA LEU A 19 -5.65 10.97 -0.69
C LEU A 19 -6.37 10.91 0.66
N THR A 20 -7.49 10.21 0.69
CA THR A 20 -8.27 9.95 1.90
C THR A 20 -8.22 8.47 2.22
N PRO A 21 -8.57 8.04 3.45
CA PRO A 21 -8.65 6.62 3.75
C PRO A 21 -9.58 5.87 2.78
N GLU A 22 -10.70 6.46 2.39
CA GLU A 22 -11.63 5.85 1.45
C GLU A 22 -11.02 5.64 0.07
N ILE A 23 -10.28 6.63 -0.42
CA ILE A 23 -9.60 6.54 -1.72
C ILE A 23 -8.51 5.47 -1.66
N ALA A 24 -7.73 5.45 -0.57
CA ALA A 24 -6.68 4.46 -0.37
C ALA A 24 -7.26 3.04 -0.35
N VAL A 25 -8.36 2.83 0.38
CA VAL A 25 -9.01 1.51 0.45
C VAL A 25 -9.54 1.08 -0.92
N ARG A 26 -10.15 1.98 -1.67
CA ARG A 26 -10.64 1.66 -3.02
C ARG A 26 -9.51 1.22 -3.94
N TYR A 27 -8.39 1.95 -3.90
CA TYR A 27 -7.24 1.64 -4.73
C TYR A 27 -6.63 0.29 -4.33
N ALA A 28 -6.49 0.06 -3.03
CA ALA A 28 -5.97 -1.19 -2.50
C ALA A 28 -6.90 -2.37 -2.84
N ALA A 29 -8.21 -2.18 -2.76
CA ALA A 29 -9.19 -3.21 -3.10
C ALA A 29 -9.10 -3.58 -4.58
N ALA A 30 -8.97 -2.58 -5.46
CA ALA A 30 -8.80 -2.83 -6.89
C ALA A 30 -7.52 -3.61 -7.16
N PHE A 31 -6.42 -3.26 -6.49
CA PHE A 31 -5.17 -3.98 -6.60
C PHE A 31 -5.32 -5.42 -6.08
N ALA A 32 -5.94 -5.59 -4.92
CA ALA A 32 -6.11 -6.92 -4.32
C ALA A 32 -6.91 -7.85 -5.23
N SER A 33 -7.87 -7.32 -5.99
CA SER A 33 -8.66 -8.13 -6.92
C SER A 33 -7.81 -8.74 -8.05
N THR A 34 -6.63 -8.20 -8.31
CA THR A 34 -5.71 -8.73 -9.33
C THR A 34 -4.71 -9.73 -8.77
N LEU A 35 -4.65 -9.89 -7.46
CA LEU A 35 -3.66 -10.73 -6.80
C LEU A 35 -4.17 -12.15 -6.61
N PRO A 36 -3.24 -13.15 -6.60
CA PRO A 36 -3.61 -14.51 -6.25
C PRO A 36 -4.07 -14.60 -4.79
N PRO A 37 -4.67 -15.71 -4.37
CA PRO A 37 -4.96 -15.93 -2.96
C PRO A 37 -3.69 -15.92 -2.13
N GLY A 38 -3.80 -15.49 -0.88
CA GLY A 38 -2.67 -15.46 0.05
C GLY A 38 -2.62 -14.16 0.83
N PRO A 39 -1.69 -14.06 1.79
CA PRO A 39 -1.56 -12.87 2.62
C PRO A 39 -0.99 -11.69 1.83
N ILE A 40 -1.46 -10.50 2.20
CA ILE A 40 -0.96 -9.23 1.66
C ILE A 40 -0.13 -8.55 2.75
N VAL A 41 1.12 -8.25 2.43
CA VAL A 41 2.03 -7.56 3.35
C VAL A 41 1.72 -6.08 3.35
N LEU A 42 1.60 -5.47 4.52
CA LEU A 42 1.44 -4.02 4.67
C LEU A 42 2.60 -3.43 5.46
N THR A 43 3.14 -2.32 4.98
CA THR A 43 4.18 -1.56 5.67
C THR A 43 3.92 -0.06 5.47
N TYR A 44 4.65 0.78 6.20
CA TYR A 44 4.67 2.21 5.94
C TYR A 44 6.06 2.77 6.20
N ASP A 45 6.36 3.93 5.61
CA ASP A 45 7.71 4.49 5.59
C ASP A 45 8.04 5.39 6.80
N GLY A 46 7.13 5.48 7.76
CA GLY A 46 7.35 6.29 8.97
C GLY A 46 6.71 7.66 8.94
N ARG A 47 6.04 8.04 7.85
CA ARG A 47 5.31 9.31 7.80
C ARG A 47 4.20 9.32 8.84
N GLU A 48 3.89 10.50 9.37
CA GLU A 48 2.90 10.67 10.44
C GLU A 48 1.52 10.14 10.05
N SER A 49 1.13 10.30 8.79
CA SER A 49 -0.16 9.81 8.29
C SER A 49 -0.16 8.31 8.00
N GLY A 50 0.99 7.63 8.09
CA GLY A 50 1.11 6.21 7.77
C GLY A 50 0.20 5.31 8.60
N PRO A 51 0.23 5.39 9.95
CA PRO A 51 -0.58 4.50 10.77
C PRO A 51 -2.08 4.59 10.50
N MET A 52 -2.61 5.77 10.25
CA MET A 52 -4.02 5.95 9.93
C MET A 52 -4.39 5.25 8.63
N LEU A 53 -3.57 5.43 7.59
CA LEU A 53 -3.79 4.79 6.30
C LEU A 53 -3.61 3.28 6.39
N LEU A 54 -2.61 2.84 7.15
CA LEU A 54 -2.36 1.42 7.37
C LEU A 54 -3.55 0.73 8.01
N GLU A 55 -4.13 1.35 9.03
CA GLU A 55 -5.30 0.80 9.71
C GLU A 55 -6.50 0.73 8.76
N ALA A 56 -6.72 1.77 7.97
CA ALA A 56 -7.81 1.79 7.00
C ALA A 56 -7.65 0.66 5.97
N LEU A 57 -6.43 0.46 5.45
CA LEU A 57 -6.16 -0.61 4.49
C LEU A 57 -6.35 -1.98 5.13
N SER A 58 -5.83 -2.17 6.32
CA SER A 58 -5.95 -3.44 7.04
C SER A 58 -7.42 -3.82 7.25
N THR A 59 -8.22 -2.86 7.72
CA THR A 59 -9.65 -3.08 7.94
C THR A 59 -10.38 -3.33 6.62
N GLY A 60 -10.11 -2.51 5.61
CA GLY A 60 -10.79 -2.62 4.31
C GLY A 60 -10.50 -3.93 3.60
N LEU A 61 -9.24 -4.35 3.58
CA LEU A 61 -8.85 -5.61 2.93
C LEU A 61 -9.37 -6.81 3.71
N SER A 62 -9.36 -6.75 5.04
CA SER A 62 -9.91 -7.83 5.87
C SER A 62 -11.40 -8.02 5.62
N LYS A 63 -12.15 -6.94 5.43
CA LYS A 63 -13.59 -7.02 5.09
C LYS A 63 -13.84 -7.70 3.75
N LEU A 64 -12.87 -7.68 2.86
CA LEU A 64 -12.94 -8.36 1.56
C LEU A 64 -12.50 -9.83 1.66
N GLY A 65 -12.21 -10.32 2.86
CA GLY A 65 -11.76 -11.69 3.07
C GLY A 65 -10.28 -11.91 2.81
N ARG A 66 -9.49 -10.83 2.71
CA ARG A 66 -8.04 -10.96 2.49
C ARG A 66 -7.30 -11.02 3.82
N GLU A 67 -6.33 -11.93 3.91
CA GLU A 67 -5.43 -11.96 5.05
C GLU A 67 -4.40 -10.84 4.90
N VAL A 68 -4.17 -10.09 5.97
CA VAL A 68 -3.25 -8.96 5.99
C VAL A 68 -2.18 -9.21 7.05
N VAL A 69 -0.91 -9.01 6.68
CA VAL A 69 0.20 -9.10 7.63
C VAL A 69 0.87 -7.74 7.70
N ASN A 70 0.74 -7.10 8.85
CA ASN A 70 1.28 -5.76 9.08
C ASN A 70 2.66 -5.87 9.74
N PHE A 71 3.69 -5.43 9.03
CA PHE A 71 5.06 -5.41 9.53
C PHE A 71 5.49 -4.04 10.06
N GLY A 72 4.61 -3.04 10.02
CA GLY A 72 4.92 -1.71 10.54
C GLY A 72 5.84 -0.91 9.63
N ILE A 73 6.82 -0.21 10.22
CA ILE A 73 7.73 0.65 9.47
C ILE A 73 8.74 -0.20 8.70
N ALA A 74 8.87 0.08 7.39
CA ALA A 74 9.86 -0.59 6.56
C ALA A 74 10.18 0.27 5.33
N ALA A 75 11.43 0.21 4.89
CA ALA A 75 11.84 0.84 3.64
C ALA A 75 11.32 0.04 2.44
N THR A 76 11.33 0.64 1.26
CA THR A 76 10.83 -0.01 0.05
C THR A 76 11.55 -1.34 -0.24
N PRO A 77 12.90 -1.42 -0.22
CA PRO A 77 13.56 -2.70 -0.46
C PRO A 77 13.20 -3.75 0.60
N THR A 78 13.08 -3.33 1.86
CA THR A 78 12.72 -4.24 2.96
C THR A 78 11.33 -4.81 2.75
N THR A 79 10.37 -4.00 2.29
CA THR A 79 9.02 -4.47 2.00
C THR A 79 9.04 -5.57 0.94
N GLY A 80 9.81 -5.38 -0.12
CA GLY A 80 9.96 -6.41 -1.16
C GLY A 80 10.51 -7.71 -0.61
N VAL A 81 11.53 -7.63 0.26
CA VAL A 81 12.11 -8.82 0.90
C VAL A 81 11.10 -9.52 1.79
N LEU A 82 10.30 -8.76 2.55
CA LEU A 82 9.27 -9.33 3.41
C LEU A 82 8.25 -10.12 2.61
N VAL A 83 7.84 -9.58 1.44
CA VAL A 83 6.92 -10.31 0.56
C VAL A 83 7.57 -11.60 0.07
N GLN A 84 8.83 -11.54 -0.37
CA GLN A 84 9.55 -12.72 -0.87
C GLN A 84 9.68 -13.82 0.18
N GLN A 85 9.81 -13.46 1.44
CA GLN A 85 10.00 -14.41 2.54
C GLN A 85 8.71 -15.03 3.04
N MET A 86 7.56 -14.47 2.67
CA MET A 86 6.27 -15.04 3.06
C MET A 86 6.01 -16.34 2.30
N LYS A 87 5.33 -17.28 2.97
CA LYS A 87 4.88 -18.50 2.31
C LYS A 87 3.62 -18.20 1.51
N SER A 88 3.69 -18.43 0.20
CA SER A 88 2.56 -18.19 -0.72
C SER A 88 1.95 -16.80 -0.59
N PRO A 89 2.76 -15.73 -0.68
CA PRO A 89 2.23 -14.37 -0.54
C PRO A 89 1.40 -13.98 -1.76
N ALA A 90 0.39 -13.13 -1.56
CA ALA A 90 -0.35 -12.54 -2.67
C ALA A 90 0.40 -11.34 -3.25
N GLY A 91 0.97 -10.52 -2.39
CA GLY A 91 1.68 -9.31 -2.74
C GLY A 91 1.87 -8.42 -1.53
N GLY A 92 2.14 -7.14 -1.77
CA GLY A 92 2.32 -6.19 -0.68
C GLY A 92 1.95 -4.78 -1.07
N ILE A 93 1.72 -3.96 -0.05
CA ILE A 93 1.45 -2.53 -0.20
C ILE A 93 2.31 -1.80 0.83
N GLN A 94 3.13 -0.86 0.36
CA GLN A 94 3.85 0.04 1.26
C GLN A 94 3.21 1.42 1.19
N ILE A 95 2.85 1.98 2.33
CA ILE A 95 2.32 3.34 2.41
C ILE A 95 3.52 4.28 2.40
N SER A 96 3.73 4.96 1.28
CA SER A 96 4.88 5.82 1.06
C SER A 96 4.63 6.79 -0.09
N ALA A 97 5.13 8.00 0.04
CA ALA A 97 5.17 8.99 -1.04
C ALA A 97 6.61 9.31 -1.45
N SER A 98 7.56 8.48 -1.07
CA SER A 98 8.98 8.63 -1.41
C SER A 98 9.52 9.99 -0.98
N HIS A 99 9.88 10.87 -1.94
CA HIS A 99 10.50 12.17 -1.67
C HIS A 99 9.51 13.33 -1.62
N ASN A 100 8.20 13.07 -1.70
CA ASN A 100 7.21 14.13 -1.63
C ASN A 100 7.19 14.77 -0.23
N PRO A 101 6.72 16.04 -0.12
CA PRO A 101 6.62 16.72 1.18
C PRO A 101 5.80 15.95 2.22
N PRO A 102 5.93 16.26 3.52
CA PRO A 102 5.29 15.48 4.59
C PRO A 102 3.77 15.35 4.50
N GLN A 103 3.08 16.32 3.92
CA GLN A 103 1.63 16.27 3.75
C GLN A 103 1.18 15.26 2.70
N TRP A 104 2.12 14.75 1.90
CA TRP A 104 1.86 13.73 0.90
C TRP A 104 1.99 12.35 1.51
N ASN A 105 1.25 11.41 0.97
CA ASN A 105 1.48 9.99 1.20
C ASN A 105 1.01 9.23 -0.05
N GLY A 106 1.09 7.92 -0.02
CA GLY A 106 0.69 7.14 -1.16
C GLY A 106 0.81 5.65 -0.91
N LEU A 107 0.57 4.88 -1.96
CA LEU A 107 0.65 3.43 -1.92
C LEU A 107 1.58 2.95 -3.03
N LYS A 108 2.61 2.17 -2.65
CA LYS A 108 3.45 1.41 -3.58
C LYS A 108 3.01 -0.02 -3.54
N LEU A 109 2.85 -0.62 -4.71
CA LEU A 109 2.31 -1.96 -4.87
C LEU A 109 3.43 -2.96 -5.19
N PHE A 110 3.36 -4.14 -4.58
CA PHE A 110 4.36 -5.19 -4.77
C PHE A 110 3.68 -6.47 -5.26
N SER A 111 4.29 -7.11 -6.25
CA SER A 111 3.84 -8.43 -6.73
C SER A 111 4.16 -9.51 -5.69
N ALA A 112 3.67 -10.74 -5.95
CA ALA A 112 3.96 -11.88 -5.11
C ALA A 112 5.47 -12.21 -5.07
N GLU A 113 6.24 -11.76 -6.06
CA GLU A 113 7.69 -11.91 -6.10
C GLU A 113 8.43 -10.81 -5.34
N GLY A 114 7.72 -9.86 -4.75
CA GLY A 114 8.32 -8.76 -4.00
C GLY A 114 8.85 -7.62 -4.86
N ARG A 115 8.40 -7.52 -6.08
CA ARG A 115 8.79 -6.45 -7.01
C ARG A 115 7.76 -5.34 -7.02
N VAL A 116 8.22 -4.09 -7.09
CA VAL A 116 7.32 -2.95 -7.23
C VAL A 116 6.58 -3.06 -8.57
N ILE A 117 5.25 -2.92 -8.51
CA ILE A 117 4.40 -2.98 -9.70
C ILE A 117 4.13 -1.56 -10.17
N PRO A 118 4.38 -1.24 -11.45
CA PRO A 118 3.98 0.04 -12.00
C PRO A 118 2.47 0.21 -11.96
N ALA A 119 2.00 1.43 -11.73
CA ALA A 119 0.57 1.72 -11.65
C ALA A 119 -0.12 1.68 -13.02
N VAL A 120 0.63 1.74 -14.08
CA VAL A 120 0.11 1.77 -15.46
C VAL A 120 0.84 0.78 -16.30
#